data_f65c2769d14b1028a8be36b1dda893d5
#
_entry.id   f65c2769d14b1028a8be36b1dda893d5
#
_cell.length_a   1.000
_cell.length_b   1.000
_cell.length_c   1.000
_cell.angle_alpha   90.00
_cell.angle_beta   90.00
_cell.angle_gamma   90.00
#
_symmetry.space_group_name_H-M   'P 1'
#
loop_
_entity.id
_entity.type
_entity.pdbx_description
1 polymer ?
#
loop_
_entity_poly.entity_id
_entity_poly.type
_entity_poly.pdbx_seq_one_letter_code
_entity_poly.pdbx_strand_id
1 'polypeptide(L)'
;MLDQPMRDAVARFRFPYPLEQQFRDAHLERNLPRARFATGIYLALVLVVTAINMFGNVAPPPEGVLAPIYVLRLGVACPALVLILAATYLRPLHRHYQWIAAGAVTLTGLSVMTISALAAASGFPQFQMGDVLVLVYATLFLGLLFRVVVAVAVALGLGFVGIGLALGVPPEDLVFAASVLVATGLMAVLSAGRVERLVRRSFVETQLLNDIAERDGLSGLYNRRMFDTLARRLWQQAQRDTEALQVILVDIDHFKRYNDLYGHQAGDDCIRRVAGIIARAAKRPFDFCARYDGEEFALVLYAPSGADPSALPEQIRRDVMTLALPHAGSDAAQVITVSLGSAIAQVGTKRSLAGLIQTADEALYRAKQMGRNRVLHIDAGMSDTPTGAFKIFAVK
;
A
#
# COMPACT_ATOMS: atom_id res chain seq x y z
N MET A 1 2.86 20.34 1.26
CA MET A 1 4.33 20.20 1.23
C MET A 1 4.75 19.25 2.33
N LEU A 2 5.72 18.34 2.08
CA LEU A 2 6.27 17.48 3.12
C LEU A 2 6.89 18.35 4.24
N ASP A 3 6.65 17.95 5.49
CA ASP A 3 7.30 18.58 6.64
C ASP A 3 8.80 18.24 6.69
N GLN A 4 9.58 18.99 7.49
CA GLN A 4 11.03 18.85 7.55
C GLN A 4 11.47 17.43 7.99
N PRO A 5 10.89 16.79 9.03
CA PRO A 5 11.24 15.44 9.44
C PRO A 5 11.06 14.40 8.32
N MET A 6 10.01 14.53 7.51
CA MET A 6 9.76 13.60 6.41
C MET A 6 10.71 13.79 5.24
N ARG A 7 11.11 15.06 4.94
CA ARG A 7 12.17 15.34 3.95
C ARG A 7 13.49 14.71 4.36
N ASP A 8 13.86 14.83 5.64
CA ASP A 8 15.08 14.24 6.19
C ASP A 8 15.05 12.71 6.13
N ALA A 9 13.89 12.09 6.39
CA ALA A 9 13.71 10.65 6.29
C ALA A 9 13.90 10.15 4.84
N VAL A 10 13.37 10.87 3.85
CA VAL A 10 13.59 10.59 2.41
C VAL A 10 15.09 10.73 2.05
N ALA A 11 15.75 11.78 2.55
CA ALA A 11 17.17 12.01 2.28
C ALA A 11 18.07 10.92 2.88
N ARG A 12 17.72 10.38 4.06
CA ARG A 12 18.44 9.30 4.76
C ARG A 12 18.11 7.89 4.23
N PHE A 13 17.23 7.75 3.24
CA PHE A 13 16.74 6.47 2.71
C PHE A 13 16.14 5.56 3.79
N ARG A 14 15.43 6.13 4.77
CA ARG A 14 14.81 5.37 5.85
C ARG A 14 13.66 6.17 6.49
N PHE A 15 12.49 5.57 6.53
CA PHE A 15 11.35 6.09 7.29
C PHE A 15 11.37 5.55 8.74
N PRO A 16 10.63 6.23 9.67
CA PRO A 16 10.30 5.65 10.96
C PRO A 16 9.44 4.37 10.81
N TYR A 17 9.52 3.47 11.78
CA TYR A 17 8.57 2.36 11.88
C TYR A 17 7.18 2.89 12.31
N PRO A 18 6.03 2.41 11.75
CA PRO A 18 5.87 1.30 10.79
C PRO A 18 5.92 1.72 9.30
N LEU A 19 6.08 3.01 8.97
CA LEU A 19 6.03 3.54 7.59
C LEU A 19 7.10 2.89 6.68
N GLU A 20 8.29 2.60 7.24
CA GLU A 20 9.35 1.91 6.47
C GLU A 20 8.91 0.52 6.02
N GLN A 21 8.18 -0.22 6.86
CA GLN A 21 7.68 -1.53 6.48
C GLN A 21 6.64 -1.42 5.36
N GLN A 22 5.68 -0.50 5.50
CA GLN A 22 4.67 -0.26 4.46
C GLN A 22 5.30 0.16 3.13
N PHE A 23 6.33 1.02 3.18
CA PHE A 23 7.09 1.40 1.99
C PHE A 23 7.77 0.19 1.33
N ARG A 24 8.44 -0.66 2.11
CA ARG A 24 9.15 -1.84 1.59
C ARG A 24 8.21 -2.84 0.94
N ASP A 25 7.06 -3.08 1.55
CA ASP A 25 6.04 -3.99 1.03
C ASP A 25 5.47 -3.46 -0.28
N ALA A 26 5.07 -2.19 -0.32
CA ALA A 26 4.57 -1.54 -1.54
C ALA A 26 5.64 -1.47 -2.64
N HIS A 27 6.90 -1.17 -2.29
CA HIS A 27 8.03 -1.16 -3.21
C HIS A 27 8.28 -2.53 -3.82
N LEU A 28 8.25 -3.58 -3.00
CA LEU A 28 8.41 -4.95 -3.44
C LEU A 28 7.30 -5.35 -4.42
N GLU A 29 6.04 -5.22 -4.03
CA GLU A 29 4.89 -5.58 -4.87
C GLU A 29 4.92 -4.89 -6.24
N ARG A 30 5.29 -3.61 -6.27
CA ARG A 30 5.41 -2.83 -7.50
C ARG A 30 6.52 -3.34 -8.43
N ASN A 31 7.61 -3.85 -7.88
CA ASN A 31 8.79 -4.25 -8.67
C ASN A 31 8.79 -5.74 -9.06
N LEU A 32 8.07 -6.63 -8.35
CA LEU A 32 8.04 -8.06 -8.66
C LEU A 32 7.69 -8.37 -10.12
N PRO A 33 6.67 -7.76 -10.77
CA PRO A 33 6.36 -8.05 -12.18
C PRO A 33 7.49 -7.67 -13.12
N ARG A 34 8.14 -6.53 -12.87
CA ARG A 34 9.28 -6.07 -13.67
C ARG A 34 10.50 -6.99 -13.52
N ALA A 35 10.78 -7.40 -12.27
CA ALA A 35 11.86 -8.32 -11.98
C ALA A 35 11.64 -9.68 -12.64
N ARG A 36 10.42 -10.22 -12.65
CA ARG A 36 10.05 -11.47 -13.35
C ARG A 36 10.34 -11.37 -14.83
N PHE A 37 9.79 -10.35 -15.48
CA PHE A 37 9.93 -10.15 -16.91
C PHE A 37 11.40 -10.00 -17.32
N ALA A 38 12.13 -9.09 -16.65
CA ALA A 38 13.52 -8.82 -16.97
C ALA A 38 14.45 -10.01 -16.67
N THR A 39 14.22 -10.74 -15.57
CA THR A 39 15.01 -11.94 -15.24
C THR A 39 14.74 -13.07 -16.24
N GLY A 40 13.48 -13.22 -16.68
CA GLY A 40 13.11 -14.18 -17.71
C GLY A 40 13.82 -13.90 -19.05
N ILE A 41 13.83 -12.62 -19.47
CA ILE A 41 14.58 -12.20 -20.69
C ILE A 41 16.08 -12.43 -20.53
N TYR A 42 16.64 -12.06 -19.37
CA TYR A 42 18.09 -12.20 -19.16
C TYR A 42 18.49 -13.69 -19.12
N LEU A 43 17.71 -14.54 -18.48
CA LEU A 43 17.92 -15.99 -18.51
C LEU A 43 17.83 -16.55 -19.93
N ALA A 44 16.82 -16.16 -20.71
CA ALA A 44 16.68 -16.56 -22.11
C ALA A 44 17.89 -16.10 -22.95
N LEU A 45 18.36 -14.87 -22.75
CA LEU A 45 19.55 -14.35 -23.43
C LEU A 45 20.78 -15.18 -23.10
N VAL A 46 21.02 -15.51 -21.82
CA VAL A 46 22.15 -16.37 -21.41
C VAL A 46 22.08 -17.74 -22.09
N LEU A 47 20.89 -18.35 -22.14
CA LEU A 47 20.69 -19.65 -22.78
C LEU A 47 20.91 -19.58 -24.29
N VAL A 48 20.35 -18.57 -24.96
CA VAL A 48 20.52 -18.37 -26.41
C VAL A 48 21.99 -18.14 -26.76
N VAL A 49 22.70 -17.27 -26.05
CA VAL A 49 24.15 -17.04 -26.30
C VAL A 49 24.93 -18.31 -26.02
N THR A 50 24.57 -19.10 -25.02
CA THR A 50 25.21 -20.39 -24.74
C THR A 50 24.97 -21.39 -25.88
N ALA A 51 23.74 -21.47 -26.39
CA ALA A 51 23.38 -22.34 -27.51
C ALA A 51 24.12 -21.93 -28.83
N ILE A 52 24.20 -20.62 -29.08
CA ILE A 52 24.99 -20.11 -30.25
C ILE A 52 26.46 -20.53 -30.12
N ASN A 53 27.04 -20.44 -28.93
CA ASN A 53 28.43 -20.85 -28.71
C ASN A 53 28.63 -22.39 -28.81
N MET A 54 27.57 -23.20 -28.48
CA MET A 54 27.64 -24.66 -28.58
C MET A 54 27.41 -25.20 -29.98
N PHE A 55 26.48 -24.60 -30.73
CA PHE A 55 25.99 -25.13 -32.01
C PHE A 55 26.22 -24.21 -33.22
N GLY A 56 26.63 -22.95 -32.97
CA GLY A 56 26.86 -21.97 -34.02
C GLY A 56 28.25 -22.12 -34.61
N ASN A 57 28.38 -21.81 -35.93
CA ASN A 57 29.67 -21.74 -36.63
C ASN A 57 30.48 -20.47 -36.30
N VAL A 58 30.41 -20.01 -35.05
CA VAL A 58 31.23 -18.88 -34.58
C VAL A 58 32.58 -19.45 -34.14
N ALA A 59 33.68 -18.77 -34.50
CA ALA A 59 35.01 -19.20 -34.12
C ALA A 59 35.08 -19.56 -32.64
N PRO A 60 35.31 -20.83 -32.24
CA PRO A 60 35.27 -21.24 -30.88
C PRO A 60 36.40 -20.55 -30.10
N PRO A 61 36.15 -20.21 -28.79
CA PRO A 61 37.25 -19.84 -27.92
C PRO A 61 38.30 -20.96 -27.85
N PRO A 62 39.55 -20.67 -27.46
CA PRO A 62 40.61 -21.68 -27.39
C PRO A 62 40.19 -22.93 -26.60
N GLU A 63 40.71 -24.08 -26.99
CA GLU A 63 40.53 -25.33 -26.24
C GLU A 63 41.01 -25.12 -24.79
N GLY A 64 40.15 -25.46 -23.82
CA GLY A 64 40.40 -25.23 -22.38
C GLY A 64 39.62 -24.09 -21.75
N VAL A 65 39.10 -23.12 -22.52
CA VAL A 65 38.27 -22.01 -21.97
C VAL A 65 36.78 -22.32 -22.08
N LEU A 66 36.39 -23.16 -23.06
CA LEU A 66 34.97 -23.52 -23.30
C LEU A 66 34.31 -24.21 -22.10
N ALA A 67 34.95 -25.21 -21.52
CA ALA A 67 34.37 -25.95 -20.41
C ALA A 67 34.12 -25.09 -19.17
N PRO A 68 35.06 -24.24 -18.71
CA PRO A 68 34.81 -23.25 -17.65
C PRO A 68 33.67 -22.29 -17.99
N ILE A 69 33.52 -21.81 -19.22
CA ILE A 69 32.45 -20.91 -19.67
C ILE A 69 31.09 -21.60 -19.48
N TYR A 70 30.92 -22.85 -19.90
CA TYR A 70 29.65 -23.56 -19.75
C TYR A 70 29.33 -23.87 -18.29
N VAL A 71 30.35 -24.28 -17.50
CA VAL A 71 30.16 -24.52 -16.07
C VAL A 71 29.70 -23.25 -15.35
N LEU A 72 30.31 -22.10 -15.64
CA LEU A 72 29.94 -20.83 -15.02
C LEU A 72 28.56 -20.34 -15.46
N ARG A 73 28.22 -20.45 -16.76
CA ARG A 73 26.90 -20.01 -17.24
C ARG A 73 25.78 -20.93 -16.79
N LEU A 74 25.91 -22.23 -17.02
CA LEU A 74 24.84 -23.19 -16.74
C LEU A 74 24.83 -23.63 -15.28
N GLY A 75 25.99 -23.75 -14.63
CA GLY A 75 26.11 -24.21 -13.25
C GLY A 75 26.03 -23.10 -12.18
N VAL A 76 26.28 -21.84 -12.54
CA VAL A 76 26.27 -20.73 -11.60
C VAL A 76 25.24 -19.66 -11.99
N ALA A 77 25.40 -19.05 -13.18
CA ALA A 77 24.54 -17.92 -13.56
C ALA A 77 23.08 -18.32 -13.76
N CYS A 78 22.80 -19.42 -14.48
CA CYS A 78 21.42 -19.87 -14.70
C CYS A 78 20.70 -20.24 -13.37
N PRO A 79 21.26 -21.05 -12.44
CA PRO A 79 20.65 -21.31 -11.16
C PRO A 79 20.44 -20.04 -10.33
N ALA A 80 21.37 -19.08 -10.33
CA ALA A 80 21.21 -17.81 -9.65
C ALA A 80 20.03 -17.00 -10.22
N LEU A 81 19.86 -16.94 -11.54
CA LEU A 81 18.72 -16.27 -12.17
C LEU A 81 17.39 -17.00 -11.89
N VAL A 82 17.40 -18.34 -11.90
CA VAL A 82 16.23 -19.15 -11.50
C VAL A 82 15.86 -18.88 -10.03
N LEU A 83 16.84 -18.71 -9.15
CA LEU A 83 16.60 -18.36 -7.75
C LEU A 83 15.93 -16.97 -7.60
N ILE A 84 16.34 -15.97 -8.40
CA ILE A 84 15.64 -14.67 -8.44
C ILE A 84 14.21 -14.86 -8.91
N LEU A 85 13.96 -15.62 -9.99
CA LEU A 85 12.60 -15.91 -10.44
C LEU A 85 11.77 -16.59 -9.36
N ALA A 86 12.29 -17.64 -8.74
CA ALA A 86 11.61 -18.33 -7.63
C ALA A 86 11.28 -17.35 -6.49
N ALA A 87 12.21 -16.47 -6.11
CA ALA A 87 11.99 -15.47 -5.08
C ALA A 87 10.89 -14.46 -5.44
N THR A 88 10.59 -14.25 -6.72
CA THR A 88 9.49 -13.37 -7.14
C THR A 88 8.12 -14.06 -7.11
N TYR A 89 8.04 -15.39 -7.22
CA TYR A 89 6.79 -16.14 -7.23
C TYR A 89 6.42 -16.69 -5.85
N LEU A 90 7.41 -17.08 -5.04
CA LEU A 90 7.19 -17.73 -3.75
C LEU A 90 7.06 -16.70 -2.64
N ARG A 91 5.83 -16.50 -2.14
CA ARG A 91 5.52 -15.55 -1.06
C ARG A 91 6.42 -15.65 0.18
N PRO A 92 6.80 -16.86 0.68
CA PRO A 92 7.71 -16.97 1.83
C PRO A 92 9.07 -16.32 1.62
N LEU A 93 9.53 -16.20 0.36
CA LEU A 93 10.82 -15.60 0.02
C LEU A 93 10.76 -14.07 -0.13
N HIS A 94 9.57 -13.47 -0.22
CA HIS A 94 9.39 -12.04 -0.43
C HIS A 94 10.09 -11.19 0.65
N ARG A 95 10.02 -11.60 1.92
CA ARG A 95 10.71 -10.89 3.01
C ARG A 95 12.24 -10.85 2.85
N HIS A 96 12.81 -11.83 2.15
CA HIS A 96 14.25 -11.97 1.91
C HIS A 96 14.66 -11.57 0.49
N TYR A 97 13.71 -11.14 -0.35
CA TYR A 97 13.91 -10.87 -1.77
C TYR A 97 15.14 -10.01 -2.04
N GLN A 98 15.32 -8.90 -1.32
CA GLN A 98 16.44 -7.98 -1.49
C GLN A 98 17.81 -8.68 -1.36
N TRP A 99 17.97 -9.55 -0.37
CA TRP A 99 19.21 -10.29 -0.13
C TRP A 99 19.41 -11.45 -1.10
N ILE A 100 18.34 -12.15 -1.45
CA ILE A 100 18.37 -13.23 -2.45
C ILE A 100 18.76 -12.67 -3.80
N ALA A 101 18.12 -11.59 -4.23
CA ALA A 101 18.40 -10.96 -5.51
C ALA A 101 19.81 -10.34 -5.54
N ALA A 102 20.26 -9.71 -4.43
CA ALA A 102 21.62 -9.20 -4.31
C ALA A 102 22.67 -10.30 -4.41
N GLY A 103 22.51 -11.40 -3.67
CA GLY A 103 23.44 -12.54 -3.71
C GLY A 103 23.49 -13.20 -5.09
N ALA A 104 22.32 -13.46 -5.67
CA ALA A 104 22.20 -14.09 -6.98
C ALA A 104 22.78 -13.23 -8.10
N VAL A 105 22.52 -11.92 -8.11
CA VAL A 105 23.10 -11.01 -9.12
C VAL A 105 24.60 -10.85 -8.93
N THR A 106 25.09 -10.85 -7.70
CA THR A 106 26.54 -10.84 -7.42
C THR A 106 27.22 -12.10 -7.97
N LEU A 107 26.64 -13.29 -7.69
CA LEU A 107 27.12 -14.56 -8.26
C LEU A 107 27.11 -14.57 -9.79
N THR A 108 26.05 -14.08 -10.40
CA THR A 108 25.96 -13.94 -11.85
C THR A 108 27.03 -13.00 -12.39
N GLY A 109 27.24 -11.84 -11.74
CA GLY A 109 28.27 -10.88 -12.12
C GLY A 109 29.68 -11.44 -12.00
N LEU A 110 30.00 -12.08 -10.87
CA LEU A 110 31.31 -12.74 -10.68
C LEU A 110 31.56 -13.86 -11.70
N SER A 111 30.50 -14.61 -12.07
CA SER A 111 30.56 -15.62 -13.13
C SER A 111 30.91 -14.99 -14.50
N VAL A 112 30.23 -13.90 -14.87
CA VAL A 112 30.50 -13.16 -16.10
C VAL A 112 31.92 -12.58 -16.09
N MET A 113 32.34 -11.97 -14.97
CA MET A 113 33.70 -11.42 -14.80
C MET A 113 34.78 -12.48 -14.94
N THR A 114 34.56 -13.67 -14.36
CA THR A 114 35.49 -14.80 -14.50
C THR A 114 35.59 -15.26 -15.96
N ILE A 115 34.47 -15.34 -16.67
CA ILE A 115 34.45 -15.65 -18.11
C ILE A 115 35.23 -14.61 -18.91
N SER A 116 34.98 -13.32 -18.63
CA SER A 116 35.70 -12.21 -19.29
C SER A 116 37.20 -12.25 -19.04
N ALA A 117 37.61 -12.52 -17.80
CA ALA A 117 39.02 -12.62 -17.42
C ALA A 117 39.73 -13.83 -18.06
N LEU A 118 39.08 -15.00 -18.12
CA LEU A 118 39.58 -16.19 -18.79
C LEU A 118 39.76 -15.95 -20.31
N ALA A 119 38.80 -15.29 -20.93
CA ALA A 119 38.87 -14.94 -22.35
C ALA A 119 40.00 -13.94 -22.63
N ALA A 120 40.16 -12.91 -21.79
CA ALA A 120 41.25 -11.92 -21.90
C ALA A 120 42.63 -12.58 -21.75
N ALA A 121 42.82 -13.44 -20.74
CA ALA A 121 44.05 -14.20 -20.53
C ALA A 121 44.39 -15.13 -21.69
N SER A 122 43.39 -15.50 -22.51
CA SER A 122 43.55 -16.35 -23.70
C SER A 122 43.66 -15.54 -25.04
N GLY A 123 43.81 -14.22 -24.95
CA GLY A 123 43.95 -13.34 -26.10
C GLY A 123 42.68 -12.94 -26.83
N PHE A 124 41.49 -13.12 -26.17
CA PHE A 124 40.18 -12.74 -26.69
C PHE A 124 39.53 -11.61 -25.88
N PRO A 125 39.92 -10.34 -26.05
CA PRO A 125 39.43 -9.23 -25.23
C PRO A 125 37.95 -8.84 -25.49
N GLN A 126 37.32 -9.39 -26.52
CA GLN A 126 35.96 -9.00 -26.96
C GLN A 126 34.83 -9.38 -25.97
N PHE A 127 35.11 -10.16 -24.93
CA PHE A 127 34.11 -10.62 -23.93
C PHE A 127 33.83 -9.64 -22.78
N GLN A 128 34.47 -8.48 -22.73
CA GLN A 128 34.44 -7.54 -21.57
C GLN A 128 33.13 -6.78 -21.39
N MET A 129 32.17 -6.80 -22.33
CA MET A 129 30.92 -6.01 -22.22
C MET A 129 29.83 -6.62 -21.33
N GLY A 130 29.97 -7.90 -20.94
CA GLY A 130 28.96 -8.58 -20.14
C GLY A 130 28.78 -8.01 -18.75
N ASP A 131 29.84 -7.48 -18.14
CA ASP A 131 29.88 -6.96 -16.77
C ASP A 131 28.99 -5.73 -16.60
N VAL A 132 28.97 -4.85 -17.59
CA VAL A 132 28.10 -3.65 -17.61
C VAL A 132 26.63 -4.04 -17.63
N LEU A 133 26.26 -5.07 -18.40
CA LEU A 133 24.87 -5.54 -18.51
C LEU A 133 24.35 -6.07 -17.16
N VAL A 134 25.18 -6.74 -16.37
CA VAL A 134 24.78 -7.21 -15.03
C VAL A 134 24.44 -6.06 -14.09
N LEU A 135 25.26 -5.00 -14.06
CA LEU A 135 25.02 -3.82 -13.25
C LEU A 135 23.76 -3.05 -13.69
N VAL A 136 23.56 -2.91 -15.01
CA VAL A 136 22.36 -2.30 -15.58
C VAL A 136 21.12 -3.10 -15.20
N TYR A 137 21.17 -4.43 -15.37
CA TYR A 137 20.09 -5.32 -14.98
C TYR A 137 19.77 -5.21 -13.48
N ALA A 138 20.78 -5.25 -12.62
CA ALA A 138 20.59 -5.16 -11.17
C ALA A 138 19.94 -3.85 -10.74
N THR A 139 20.35 -2.72 -11.34
CA THR A 139 19.89 -1.38 -10.95
C THR A 139 18.52 -1.02 -11.47
N LEU A 140 18.24 -1.37 -12.74
CA LEU A 140 17.03 -0.90 -13.42
C LEU A 140 15.82 -1.83 -13.20
N PHE A 141 16.07 -3.14 -13.06
CA PHE A 141 14.98 -4.12 -13.18
C PHE A 141 14.66 -4.88 -11.91
N LEU A 142 15.63 -5.10 -11.02
CA LEU A 142 15.40 -5.89 -9.81
C LEU A 142 14.73 -5.12 -8.67
N GLY A 143 14.64 -3.80 -8.77
CA GLY A 143 14.05 -2.99 -7.70
C GLY A 143 14.85 -3.07 -6.38
N LEU A 144 16.18 -3.18 -6.48
CA LEU A 144 17.05 -3.20 -5.31
C LEU A 144 17.10 -1.81 -4.67
N LEU A 145 17.06 -1.76 -3.35
CA LEU A 145 17.22 -0.53 -2.58
C LEU A 145 18.65 0.00 -2.66
N PHE A 146 18.83 1.31 -2.57
CA PHE A 146 20.11 2.01 -2.71
C PHE A 146 21.28 1.36 -1.95
N ARG A 147 21.08 1.04 -0.67
CA ARG A 147 22.12 0.40 0.16
C ARG A 147 22.51 -0.98 -0.35
N VAL A 148 21.57 -1.72 -0.91
CA VAL A 148 21.81 -3.04 -1.49
C VAL A 148 22.57 -2.91 -2.80
N VAL A 149 22.23 -1.93 -3.65
CA VAL A 149 22.97 -1.64 -4.89
C VAL A 149 24.40 -1.24 -4.60
N VAL A 150 24.64 -0.42 -3.56
CA VAL A 150 26.02 -0.08 -3.11
C VAL A 150 26.78 -1.33 -2.73
N ALA A 151 26.18 -2.21 -1.91
CA ALA A 151 26.84 -3.45 -1.50
C ALA A 151 27.19 -4.36 -2.70
N VAL A 152 26.27 -4.51 -3.65
CA VAL A 152 26.47 -5.29 -4.88
C VAL A 152 27.60 -4.67 -5.72
N ALA A 153 27.58 -3.35 -5.93
CA ALA A 153 28.61 -2.67 -6.72
C ALA A 153 30.02 -2.82 -6.12
N VAL A 154 30.11 -2.68 -4.78
CA VAL A 154 31.39 -2.90 -4.06
C VAL A 154 31.84 -4.36 -4.17
N ALA A 155 30.92 -5.33 -3.96
CA ALA A 155 31.25 -6.74 -4.07
C ALA A 155 31.75 -7.14 -5.45
N LEU A 156 31.08 -6.63 -6.50
CA LEU A 156 31.50 -6.84 -7.90
C LEU A 156 32.84 -6.18 -8.21
N GLY A 157 33.08 -4.94 -7.74
CA GLY A 157 34.36 -4.26 -7.93
C GLY A 157 35.53 -4.98 -7.27
N LEU A 158 35.38 -5.41 -6.00
CA LEU A 158 36.41 -6.19 -5.30
C LEU A 158 36.62 -7.57 -5.95
N GLY A 159 35.52 -8.24 -6.34
CA GLY A 159 35.58 -9.53 -7.03
C GLY A 159 36.29 -9.43 -8.37
N PHE A 160 36.02 -8.38 -9.15
CA PHE A 160 36.67 -8.14 -10.43
C PHE A 160 38.20 -8.04 -10.30
N VAL A 161 38.66 -7.18 -9.38
CA VAL A 161 40.12 -7.03 -9.13
C VAL A 161 40.72 -8.34 -8.64
N GLY A 162 40.06 -9.03 -7.67
CA GLY A 162 40.58 -10.30 -7.14
C GLY A 162 40.68 -11.39 -8.24
N ILE A 163 39.66 -11.54 -9.05
CA ILE A 163 39.65 -12.51 -10.17
C ILE A 163 40.72 -12.18 -11.22
N GLY A 164 40.83 -10.89 -11.61
CA GLY A 164 41.81 -10.44 -12.57
C GLY A 164 43.26 -10.72 -12.16
N LEU A 165 43.57 -10.43 -10.87
CA LEU A 165 44.88 -10.73 -10.28
C LEU A 165 45.15 -12.23 -10.21
N ALA A 166 44.15 -13.03 -9.80
CA ALA A 166 44.28 -14.48 -9.67
C ALA A 166 44.48 -15.20 -10.99
N LEU A 167 43.92 -14.67 -12.09
CA LEU A 167 44.01 -15.23 -13.42
C LEU A 167 45.16 -14.62 -14.27
N GLY A 168 45.95 -13.71 -13.69
CA GLY A 168 47.08 -13.12 -14.34
C GLY A 168 46.73 -12.20 -15.53
N VAL A 169 45.57 -11.50 -15.46
CA VAL A 169 45.19 -10.52 -16.48
C VAL A 169 46.24 -9.40 -16.55
N PRO A 170 46.69 -8.98 -17.77
CA PRO A 170 47.66 -7.90 -17.91
C PRO A 170 47.22 -6.64 -17.13
N PRO A 171 48.13 -5.96 -16.40
CA PRO A 171 47.79 -4.80 -15.60
C PRO A 171 47.10 -3.67 -16.37
N GLU A 172 47.47 -3.46 -17.62
CA GLU A 172 46.89 -2.44 -18.51
C GLU A 172 45.42 -2.74 -18.84
N ASP A 173 45.09 -3.99 -19.15
CA ASP A 173 43.70 -4.43 -19.39
C ASP A 173 42.88 -4.39 -18.14
N LEU A 174 43.46 -4.80 -16.99
CA LEU A 174 42.81 -4.78 -15.70
C LEU A 174 42.45 -3.34 -15.25
N VAL A 175 43.36 -2.39 -15.41
CA VAL A 175 43.14 -0.97 -15.09
C VAL A 175 42.07 -0.36 -15.99
N PHE A 176 42.12 -0.63 -17.30
CA PHE A 176 41.11 -0.15 -18.23
C PHE A 176 39.72 -0.69 -17.87
N ALA A 177 39.56 -1.99 -17.75
CA ALA A 177 38.27 -2.61 -17.43
C ALA A 177 37.76 -2.21 -16.01
N ALA A 178 38.65 -2.09 -15.02
CA ALA A 178 38.31 -1.57 -13.71
C ALA A 178 37.80 -0.13 -13.78
N SER A 179 38.40 0.72 -14.60
CA SER A 179 37.93 2.10 -14.79
C SER A 179 36.50 2.17 -15.34
N VAL A 180 36.20 1.34 -16.34
CA VAL A 180 34.83 1.22 -16.91
C VAL A 180 33.83 0.69 -15.83
N LEU A 181 34.23 -0.33 -15.08
CA LEU A 181 33.37 -0.89 -14.02
C LEU A 181 33.12 0.11 -12.90
N VAL A 182 34.13 0.88 -12.46
CA VAL A 182 33.98 1.95 -11.47
C VAL A 182 33.05 3.05 -11.99
N ALA A 183 33.24 3.50 -13.23
CA ALA A 183 32.37 4.51 -13.82
C ALA A 183 30.91 4.03 -13.90
N THR A 184 30.69 2.80 -14.38
CA THR A 184 29.35 2.19 -14.47
C THR A 184 28.75 1.96 -13.08
N GLY A 185 29.53 1.47 -12.13
CA GLY A 185 29.11 1.27 -10.75
C GLY A 185 28.71 2.57 -10.07
N LEU A 186 29.48 3.66 -10.28
CA LEU A 186 29.14 4.99 -9.78
C LEU A 186 27.84 5.49 -10.38
N MET A 187 27.65 5.36 -11.69
CA MET A 187 26.40 5.73 -12.35
C MET A 187 25.22 4.92 -11.83
N ALA A 188 25.40 3.61 -11.61
CA ALA A 188 24.39 2.73 -11.04
C ALA A 188 23.99 3.16 -9.63
N VAL A 189 24.96 3.44 -8.75
CA VAL A 189 24.73 3.90 -7.37
C VAL A 189 24.04 5.27 -7.34
N LEU A 190 24.49 6.22 -8.15
CA LEU A 190 23.86 7.56 -8.24
C LEU A 190 22.43 7.46 -8.77
N SER A 191 22.19 6.62 -9.77
CA SER A 191 20.86 6.37 -10.33
C SER A 191 19.94 5.73 -9.29
N ALA A 192 20.38 4.66 -8.63
CA ALA A 192 19.61 3.98 -7.58
C ALA A 192 19.23 4.95 -6.44
N GLY A 193 20.17 5.81 -6.02
CA GLY A 193 19.90 6.81 -4.99
C GLY A 193 18.89 7.86 -5.44
N ARG A 194 18.90 8.29 -6.70
CA ARG A 194 17.90 9.21 -7.25
C ARG A 194 16.53 8.56 -7.35
N VAL A 195 16.48 7.34 -7.92
CA VAL A 195 15.23 6.61 -8.11
C VAL A 195 14.58 6.30 -6.75
N GLU A 196 15.33 5.80 -5.76
CA GLU A 196 14.75 5.50 -4.45
C GLU A 196 14.20 6.76 -3.76
N ARG A 197 14.91 7.90 -3.83
CA ARG A 197 14.38 9.17 -3.28
C ARG A 197 13.08 9.60 -3.95
N LEU A 198 12.98 9.48 -5.27
CA LEU A 198 11.75 9.81 -6.00
C LEU A 198 10.60 8.89 -5.60
N VAL A 199 10.86 7.57 -5.51
CA VAL A 199 9.84 6.59 -5.11
C VAL A 199 9.39 6.81 -3.66
N ARG A 200 10.31 7.09 -2.73
CA ARG A 200 9.98 7.43 -1.34
C ARG A 200 9.14 8.69 -1.23
N ARG A 201 9.50 9.72 -1.98
CA ARG A 201 8.73 10.97 -2.04
C ARG A 201 7.34 10.74 -2.59
N SER A 202 7.21 10.07 -3.73
CA SER A 202 5.91 9.73 -4.33
C SER A 202 5.04 8.87 -3.39
N PHE A 203 5.65 7.95 -2.64
CA PHE A 203 4.93 7.13 -1.66
C PHE A 203 4.29 7.99 -0.57
N VAL A 204 5.05 8.92 0.04
CA VAL A 204 4.53 9.83 1.07
C VAL A 204 3.48 10.79 0.50
N GLU A 205 3.70 11.34 -0.68
CA GLU A 205 2.72 12.22 -1.35
C GLU A 205 1.39 11.46 -1.62
N THR A 206 1.48 10.19 -2.02
CA THR A 206 0.29 9.34 -2.21
C THR A 206 -0.43 9.08 -0.88
N GLN A 207 0.30 8.81 0.21
CA GLN A 207 -0.29 8.64 1.54
C GLN A 207 -1.03 9.91 2.00
N LEU A 208 -0.41 11.07 1.86
CA LEU A 208 -1.04 12.36 2.20
C LEU A 208 -2.30 12.62 1.37
N LEU A 209 -2.27 12.33 0.07
CA LEU A 209 -3.44 12.45 -0.79
C LEU A 209 -4.57 11.48 -0.37
N ASN A 210 -4.22 10.27 0.04
CA ASN A 210 -5.18 9.30 0.55
C ASN A 210 -5.78 9.76 1.87
N ASP A 211 -4.99 10.29 2.81
CA ASP A 211 -5.49 10.83 4.08
C ASP A 211 -6.49 11.98 3.85
N ILE A 212 -6.16 12.92 2.97
CA ILE A 212 -7.07 14.02 2.58
C ILE A 212 -8.33 13.45 1.91
N ALA A 213 -8.20 12.38 1.11
CA ALA A 213 -9.31 11.75 0.40
C ALA A 213 -10.15 10.81 1.29
N GLU A 214 -9.75 10.49 2.51
CA GLU A 214 -10.46 9.58 3.43
C GLU A 214 -11.33 10.33 4.45
N ARG A 215 -10.95 11.55 4.79
CA ARG A 215 -11.62 12.35 5.82
C ARG A 215 -12.40 13.51 5.23
N ASP A 216 -13.45 13.91 5.96
CA ASP A 216 -14.20 15.14 5.71
C ASP A 216 -13.45 16.34 6.31
N GLY A 217 -13.17 17.35 5.51
CA GLY A 217 -12.35 18.49 5.89
C GLY A 217 -12.96 19.39 6.98
N LEU A 218 -14.28 19.33 7.19
CA LEU A 218 -14.96 20.12 8.21
C LEU A 218 -15.05 19.39 9.54
N SER A 219 -15.50 18.14 9.52
CA SER A 219 -15.77 17.34 10.72
C SER A 219 -14.55 16.56 11.24
N GLY A 220 -13.55 16.30 10.40
CA GLY A 220 -12.40 15.44 10.68
C GLY A 220 -12.74 13.94 10.76
N LEU A 221 -14.00 13.55 10.63
CA LEU A 221 -14.44 12.16 10.56
C LEU A 221 -14.13 11.56 9.19
N TYR A 222 -14.28 10.25 9.02
CA TYR A 222 -14.24 9.67 7.69
C TYR A 222 -15.32 10.29 6.78
N ASN A 223 -15.03 10.40 5.49
CA ASN A 223 -16.04 10.81 4.50
C ASN A 223 -16.87 9.61 4.06
N ARG A 224 -17.95 9.87 3.29
CA ARG A 224 -18.85 8.84 2.76
C ARG A 224 -18.14 7.74 1.98
N ARG A 225 -17.15 8.09 1.14
CA ARG A 225 -16.39 7.10 0.37
C ARG A 225 -15.63 6.13 1.25
N MET A 226 -15.02 6.65 2.32
CA MET A 226 -14.30 5.81 3.27
C MET A 226 -15.27 4.99 4.14
N PHE A 227 -16.42 5.54 4.50
CA PHE A 227 -17.51 4.79 5.13
C PHE A 227 -17.88 3.56 4.31
N ASP A 228 -18.17 3.71 3.03
CA ASP A 228 -18.54 2.61 2.14
C ASP A 228 -17.44 1.53 2.04
N THR A 229 -16.19 1.95 2.09
CA THR A 229 -15.03 1.04 2.03
C THR A 229 -14.85 0.25 3.31
N LEU A 230 -14.87 0.93 4.46
CA LEU A 230 -14.69 0.31 5.78
C LEU A 230 -15.88 -0.57 6.16
N ALA A 231 -17.12 -0.11 5.89
CA ALA A 231 -18.32 -0.87 6.18
C ALA A 231 -18.34 -2.22 5.43
N ARG A 232 -17.94 -2.22 4.15
CA ARG A 232 -17.81 -3.47 3.37
C ARG A 232 -16.76 -4.41 3.94
N ARG A 233 -15.59 -3.91 4.32
CA ARG A 233 -14.53 -4.72 4.94
C ARG A 233 -14.99 -5.32 6.26
N LEU A 234 -15.63 -4.51 7.07
CA LEU A 234 -16.11 -4.91 8.39
C LEU A 234 -17.26 -5.93 8.29
N TRP A 235 -18.15 -5.77 7.30
CA TRP A 235 -19.17 -6.74 6.98
C TRP A 235 -18.58 -8.12 6.64
N GLN A 236 -17.57 -8.15 5.78
CA GLN A 236 -16.88 -9.39 5.41
C GLN A 236 -16.13 -10.02 6.61
N GLN A 237 -15.59 -9.21 7.51
CA GLN A 237 -14.98 -9.70 8.74
C GLN A 237 -16.03 -10.30 9.67
N ALA A 238 -17.13 -9.60 9.91
CA ALA A 238 -18.23 -10.06 10.76
C ALA A 238 -18.87 -11.37 10.20
N GLN A 239 -18.89 -11.55 8.86
CA GLN A 239 -19.31 -12.82 8.27
C GLN A 239 -18.39 -13.98 8.64
N ARG A 240 -17.07 -13.78 8.65
CA ARG A 240 -16.11 -14.82 9.02
C ARG A 240 -16.18 -15.17 10.50
N ASP A 241 -16.37 -14.14 11.32
CA ASP A 241 -16.36 -14.27 12.80
C ASP A 241 -17.75 -14.62 13.37
N THR A 242 -18.79 -14.63 12.51
CA THR A 242 -20.19 -14.83 12.89
C THR A 242 -20.66 -13.81 13.94
N GLU A 243 -20.19 -12.57 13.79
CA GLU A 243 -20.48 -11.47 14.72
C GLU A 243 -21.59 -10.55 14.20
N ALA A 244 -22.20 -9.77 15.12
CA ALA A 244 -23.19 -8.77 14.77
C ALA A 244 -22.54 -7.45 14.33
N LEU A 245 -23.19 -6.73 13.42
CA LEU A 245 -22.90 -5.33 13.12
C LEU A 245 -24.09 -4.45 13.46
N GLN A 246 -23.81 -3.29 14.05
CA GLN A 246 -24.79 -2.23 14.26
C GLN A 246 -24.42 -1.02 13.41
N VAL A 247 -25.39 -0.49 12.68
CA VAL A 247 -25.29 0.78 11.95
C VAL A 247 -26.18 1.81 12.66
N ILE A 248 -25.65 3.00 12.91
CA ILE A 248 -26.35 4.14 13.49
C ILE A 248 -26.21 5.30 12.52
N LEU A 249 -27.34 5.82 12.04
CA LEU A 249 -27.39 7.05 11.25
C LEU A 249 -27.88 8.19 12.14
N VAL A 250 -27.25 9.34 12.03
CA VAL A 250 -27.50 10.53 12.86
C VAL A 250 -27.71 11.73 11.95
N ASP A 251 -28.73 12.53 12.22
CA ASP A 251 -29.04 13.74 11.48
C ASP A 251 -29.34 14.88 12.42
N ILE A 252 -28.79 16.07 12.15
CA ILE A 252 -29.01 17.27 12.96
C ILE A 252 -30.38 17.85 12.64
N ASP A 253 -31.26 17.87 13.62
CA ASP A 253 -32.63 18.32 13.47
C ASP A 253 -32.71 19.79 13.07
N HIS A 254 -33.50 20.08 12.02
CA HIS A 254 -33.74 21.43 11.49
C HIS A 254 -32.48 22.20 11.10
N PHE A 255 -31.39 21.53 10.70
CA PHE A 255 -30.09 22.16 10.43
C PHE A 255 -30.16 23.25 9.36
N LYS A 256 -30.98 23.08 8.32
CA LYS A 256 -31.20 24.15 7.33
C LYS A 256 -31.75 25.42 7.97
N ARG A 257 -32.77 25.32 8.85
CA ARG A 257 -33.31 26.49 9.58
C ARG A 257 -32.26 27.12 10.50
N TYR A 258 -31.38 26.30 11.08
CA TYR A 258 -30.27 26.78 11.88
C TYR A 258 -29.31 27.64 11.05
N ASN A 259 -28.90 27.17 9.88
CA ASN A 259 -28.07 27.92 8.94
C ASN A 259 -28.75 29.22 8.47
N ASP A 260 -30.01 29.15 8.15
CA ASP A 260 -30.80 30.33 7.70
C ASP A 260 -30.88 31.40 8.80
N LEU A 261 -30.89 31.01 10.07
CA LEU A 261 -31.02 31.94 11.22
C LEU A 261 -29.69 32.43 11.76
N TYR A 262 -28.66 31.56 11.84
CA TYR A 262 -27.38 31.88 12.49
C TYR A 262 -26.20 31.99 11.54
N GLY A 263 -26.41 31.71 10.25
CA GLY A 263 -25.39 31.73 9.21
C GLY A 263 -24.57 30.45 9.11
N HIS A 264 -23.96 30.25 7.95
CA HIS A 264 -23.21 29.03 7.63
C HIS A 264 -21.98 28.82 8.55
N GLN A 265 -21.33 29.87 9.06
CA GLN A 265 -20.22 29.72 10.00
C GLN A 265 -20.65 29.08 11.32
N ALA A 266 -21.84 29.47 11.83
CA ALA A 266 -22.40 28.85 13.02
C ALA A 266 -22.80 27.38 12.75
N GLY A 267 -23.31 27.07 11.54
CA GLY A 267 -23.57 25.72 11.09
C GLY A 267 -22.31 24.84 11.03
N ASP A 268 -21.21 25.40 10.52
CA ASP A 268 -19.93 24.70 10.49
C ASP A 268 -19.41 24.39 11.90
N ASP A 269 -19.55 25.32 12.84
CA ASP A 269 -19.20 25.10 14.25
C ASP A 269 -20.10 24.06 14.92
N CYS A 270 -21.39 24.06 14.60
CA CYS A 270 -22.33 23.04 15.03
C CYS A 270 -21.89 21.64 14.55
N ILE A 271 -21.60 21.50 13.24
CA ILE A 271 -21.12 20.24 12.67
C ILE A 271 -19.85 19.77 13.38
N ARG A 272 -18.86 20.62 13.62
CA ARG A 272 -17.61 20.26 14.33
C ARG A 272 -17.86 19.75 15.74
N ARG A 273 -18.75 20.41 16.48
CA ARG A 273 -19.08 20.02 17.87
C ARG A 273 -19.84 18.70 17.92
N VAL A 274 -20.82 18.51 17.05
CA VAL A 274 -21.58 17.25 16.94
C VAL A 274 -20.63 16.11 16.51
N ALA A 275 -19.78 16.35 15.51
CA ALA A 275 -18.78 15.39 15.07
C ALA A 275 -17.83 14.97 16.21
N GLY A 276 -17.43 15.91 17.08
CA GLY A 276 -16.61 15.63 18.26
C GLY A 276 -17.30 14.68 19.27
N ILE A 277 -18.62 14.76 19.42
CA ILE A 277 -19.37 13.80 20.25
C ILE A 277 -19.40 12.42 19.58
N ILE A 278 -19.72 12.39 18.31
CA ILE A 278 -19.79 11.16 17.51
C ILE A 278 -18.43 10.43 17.48
N ALA A 279 -17.32 11.17 17.33
CA ALA A 279 -15.98 10.61 17.38
C ALA A 279 -15.67 9.89 18.70
N ARG A 280 -16.15 10.45 19.83
CA ARG A 280 -15.95 9.84 21.16
C ARG A 280 -16.80 8.59 21.39
N ALA A 281 -17.83 8.38 20.60
CA ALA A 281 -18.67 7.19 20.69
C ALA A 281 -18.03 5.94 20.05
N ALA A 282 -17.21 6.11 19.00
CA ALA A 282 -16.48 5.02 18.37
C ALA A 282 -15.16 4.74 19.14
N LYS A 283 -15.24 3.89 20.20
CA LYS A 283 -14.13 3.66 21.14
C LYS A 283 -13.29 2.42 20.86
N ARG A 284 -13.83 1.46 20.10
CA ARG A 284 -13.18 0.17 19.87
C ARG A 284 -12.38 0.20 18.57
N PRO A 285 -11.38 -0.68 18.41
CA PRO A 285 -10.51 -0.71 17.23
C PRO A 285 -11.25 -0.87 15.89
N PHE A 286 -12.39 -1.54 15.90
CA PHE A 286 -13.20 -1.79 14.69
C PHE A 286 -14.42 -0.86 14.57
N ASP A 287 -14.70 -0.05 15.59
CA ASP A 287 -15.75 0.96 15.50
C ASP A 287 -15.25 2.15 14.69
N PHE A 288 -16.10 2.69 13.85
CA PHE A 288 -15.74 3.91 13.11
C PHE A 288 -16.96 4.80 12.88
N CYS A 289 -16.67 6.08 12.61
CA CYS A 289 -17.68 7.08 12.30
C CYS A 289 -17.28 7.93 11.11
N ALA A 290 -18.28 8.41 10.37
CA ALA A 290 -18.12 9.19 9.16
C ALA A 290 -19.15 10.32 9.11
N ARG A 291 -18.82 11.40 8.38
CA ARG A 291 -19.80 12.33 7.86
C ARG A 291 -20.37 11.74 6.58
N TYR A 292 -21.64 11.35 6.63
CA TYR A 292 -22.27 10.59 5.57
C TYR A 292 -22.77 11.50 4.44
N ASP A 293 -23.39 12.63 4.82
CA ASP A 293 -23.77 13.71 3.91
C ASP A 293 -23.97 14.99 4.73
N GLY A 294 -23.90 16.17 4.17
CA GLY A 294 -24.18 17.48 4.74
C GLY A 294 -24.18 17.55 6.30
N GLU A 295 -25.32 17.40 6.90
CA GLU A 295 -25.56 17.32 8.35
C GLU A 295 -25.75 15.89 8.86
N GLU A 296 -25.54 14.89 8.02
CA GLU A 296 -25.73 13.49 8.35
C GLU A 296 -24.42 12.80 8.74
N PHE A 297 -24.47 11.96 9.77
CA PHE A 297 -23.34 11.16 10.23
C PHE A 297 -23.74 9.69 10.31
N ALA A 298 -22.74 8.83 10.18
CA ALA A 298 -22.90 7.39 10.32
C ALA A 298 -21.85 6.79 11.26
N LEU A 299 -22.26 5.84 12.08
CA LEU A 299 -21.37 5.02 12.90
C LEU A 299 -21.60 3.54 12.57
N VAL A 300 -20.53 2.77 12.60
CA VAL A 300 -20.58 1.31 12.51
C VAL A 300 -19.87 0.74 13.72
N LEU A 301 -20.57 -0.16 14.44
CA LEU A 301 -20.05 -0.85 15.61
C LEU A 301 -19.92 -2.34 15.31
N TYR A 302 -18.75 -2.89 15.61
CA TYR A 302 -18.46 -4.31 15.43
C TYR A 302 -18.72 -5.07 16.72
N ALA A 303 -19.40 -6.22 16.62
CA ALA A 303 -19.72 -7.06 17.77
C ALA A 303 -20.18 -6.25 19.00
N PRO A 304 -21.24 -5.42 18.88
CA PRO A 304 -21.64 -4.53 19.96
C PRO A 304 -21.97 -5.36 21.21
N SER A 305 -21.23 -5.13 22.29
CA SER A 305 -21.48 -5.78 23.56
C SER A 305 -22.40 -4.90 24.39
N GLY A 306 -23.50 -5.45 24.85
CA GLY A 306 -24.46 -4.77 25.71
C GLY A 306 -25.86 -5.35 25.51
N ALA A 307 -26.66 -5.33 26.55
CA ALA A 307 -28.04 -5.84 26.52
C ALA A 307 -28.98 -4.93 25.70
N ASP A 308 -28.62 -3.65 25.50
CA ASP A 308 -29.46 -2.66 24.83
C ASP A 308 -28.72 -1.97 23.66
N PRO A 309 -29.05 -2.33 22.42
CA PRO A 309 -28.47 -1.68 21.23
C PRO A 309 -28.83 -0.20 21.09
N SER A 310 -29.84 0.30 21.81
CA SER A 310 -30.24 1.71 21.80
C SER A 310 -29.47 2.57 22.80
N ALA A 311 -28.70 1.99 23.71
CA ALA A 311 -28.02 2.71 24.78
C ALA A 311 -26.99 3.73 24.26
N LEU A 312 -26.11 3.34 23.29
CA LEU A 312 -25.12 4.25 22.71
C LEU A 312 -25.77 5.34 21.84
N PRO A 313 -26.71 5.04 20.93
CA PRO A 313 -27.47 6.06 20.22
C PRO A 313 -28.15 7.07 21.14
N GLU A 314 -28.76 6.62 22.22
CA GLU A 314 -29.43 7.50 23.20
C GLU A 314 -28.43 8.36 24.00
N GLN A 315 -27.25 7.82 24.30
CA GLN A 315 -26.16 8.60 24.90
C GLN A 315 -25.70 9.72 23.95
N ILE A 316 -25.49 9.42 22.65
CA ILE A 316 -25.12 10.42 21.63
C ILE A 316 -26.18 11.53 21.59
N ARG A 317 -27.46 11.18 21.54
CA ARG A 317 -28.56 12.15 21.52
C ARG A 317 -28.50 13.10 22.72
N ARG A 318 -28.33 12.57 23.94
CA ARG A 318 -28.23 13.36 25.17
C ARG A 318 -26.98 14.24 25.16
N ASP A 319 -25.82 13.68 24.75
CA ASP A 319 -24.56 14.43 24.72
C ASP A 319 -24.63 15.61 23.75
N VAL A 320 -25.32 15.47 22.60
CA VAL A 320 -25.58 16.58 21.68
C VAL A 320 -26.44 17.66 22.35
N MET A 321 -27.50 17.29 23.05
CA MET A 321 -28.30 18.27 23.78
C MET A 321 -27.51 19.02 24.86
N THR A 322 -26.52 18.37 25.50
CA THR A 322 -25.66 19.03 26.51
C THR A 322 -24.72 20.10 25.91
N LEU A 323 -24.54 20.14 24.58
CA LEU A 323 -23.86 21.24 23.93
C LEU A 323 -24.56 22.59 24.12
N ALA A 324 -25.86 22.54 24.44
CA ALA A 324 -26.71 23.69 24.68
C ALA A 324 -26.61 24.79 23.61
N LEU A 325 -26.40 24.42 22.35
CA LEU A 325 -26.33 25.34 21.23
C LEU A 325 -27.73 25.89 20.95
N PRO A 326 -28.01 27.20 21.12
CA PRO A 326 -29.34 27.75 20.93
C PRO A 326 -29.86 27.53 19.52
N HIS A 327 -31.14 27.10 19.40
CA HIS A 327 -31.82 26.93 18.10
C HIS A 327 -33.25 27.45 18.16
N ALA A 328 -33.42 28.75 18.02
CA ALA A 328 -34.73 29.41 18.08
C ALA A 328 -35.69 29.02 16.94
N GLY A 329 -35.17 28.50 15.82
CA GLY A 329 -35.96 28.03 14.68
C GLY A 329 -36.36 26.55 14.73
N SER A 330 -36.10 25.84 15.84
CA SER A 330 -36.40 24.42 15.97
C SER A 330 -37.74 24.20 16.66
N ASP A 331 -38.58 23.32 16.08
CA ASP A 331 -39.82 22.86 16.68
C ASP A 331 -39.60 21.68 17.65
N ALA A 332 -38.39 21.08 17.67
CA ALA A 332 -38.07 19.91 18.49
C ALA A 332 -37.56 20.29 19.88
N ALA A 333 -36.77 21.35 20.01
CA ALA A 333 -36.26 21.91 21.27
C ALA A 333 -35.64 23.30 21.00
N GLN A 334 -35.42 24.11 22.08
CA GLN A 334 -34.78 25.43 22.00
C GLN A 334 -33.23 25.34 21.76
N VAL A 335 -32.71 24.13 21.62
CA VAL A 335 -31.30 23.84 21.37
C VAL A 335 -31.16 22.88 20.23
N ILE A 336 -29.95 22.76 19.68
CA ILE A 336 -29.59 21.74 18.66
C ILE A 336 -29.88 20.36 19.24
N THR A 337 -30.61 19.57 18.47
CA THR A 337 -30.88 18.14 18.70
C THR A 337 -30.52 17.30 17.51
N VAL A 338 -30.50 15.99 17.70
CA VAL A 338 -30.29 15.00 16.64
C VAL A 338 -31.36 13.93 16.68
N SER A 339 -31.77 13.47 15.52
CA SER A 339 -32.53 12.24 15.37
C SER A 339 -31.59 11.11 14.97
N LEU A 340 -31.81 9.92 15.53
CA LEU A 340 -30.98 8.75 15.27
C LEU A 340 -31.83 7.56 14.85
N GLY A 341 -31.36 6.90 13.78
CA GLY A 341 -31.85 5.61 13.35
C GLY A 341 -30.78 4.55 13.56
N SER A 342 -31.11 3.48 14.24
CA SER A 342 -30.18 2.40 14.55
C SER A 342 -30.72 1.06 14.06
N ALA A 343 -29.87 0.24 13.47
CA ALA A 343 -30.20 -1.13 13.12
C ALA A 343 -29.04 -2.06 13.47
N ILE A 344 -29.36 -3.26 13.97
CA ILE A 344 -28.40 -4.32 14.26
C ILE A 344 -28.78 -5.57 13.47
N ALA A 345 -27.79 -6.28 12.96
CA ALA A 345 -27.99 -7.58 12.32
C ALA A 345 -26.85 -8.53 12.68
N GLN A 346 -27.19 -9.78 12.96
CA GLN A 346 -26.25 -10.88 12.97
C GLN A 346 -25.81 -11.15 11.54
N VAL A 347 -24.51 -11.07 11.27
CA VAL A 347 -23.97 -11.27 9.93
C VAL A 347 -23.80 -12.76 9.66
N GLY A 348 -24.35 -13.27 8.53
CA GLY A 348 -24.35 -14.70 8.22
C GLY A 348 -25.73 -15.25 7.82
N THR A 349 -26.79 -14.47 8.04
CA THR A 349 -28.14 -14.75 7.56
C THR A 349 -28.35 -14.13 6.15
N LYS A 350 -29.51 -14.30 5.55
CA LYS A 350 -29.88 -13.88 4.18
C LYS A 350 -29.81 -12.36 3.89
N ARG A 351 -29.12 -11.58 4.71
CA ARG A 351 -29.08 -10.11 4.66
C ARG A 351 -27.78 -9.57 4.07
N SER A 352 -27.85 -8.35 3.54
CA SER A 352 -26.73 -7.60 3.00
C SER A 352 -26.44 -6.36 3.86
N LEU A 353 -25.18 -5.85 3.80
CA LEU A 353 -24.81 -4.56 4.39
C LEU A 353 -25.75 -3.43 3.95
N ALA A 354 -26.13 -3.43 2.67
CA ALA A 354 -27.04 -2.44 2.10
C ALA A 354 -28.42 -2.49 2.77
N GLY A 355 -28.93 -3.70 3.05
CA GLY A 355 -30.18 -3.87 3.76
C GLY A 355 -30.10 -3.40 5.22
N LEU A 356 -28.96 -3.59 5.90
CA LEU A 356 -28.75 -3.08 7.26
C LEU A 356 -28.73 -1.55 7.28
N ILE A 357 -28.02 -0.92 6.34
CA ILE A 357 -28.00 0.56 6.22
C ILE A 357 -29.41 1.09 5.92
N GLN A 358 -30.14 0.45 5.01
CA GLN A 358 -31.52 0.85 4.67
C GLN A 358 -32.47 0.74 5.88
N THR A 359 -32.32 -0.29 6.71
CA THR A 359 -33.11 -0.44 7.95
C THR A 359 -32.80 0.69 8.96
N ALA A 360 -31.54 1.09 9.08
CA ALA A 360 -31.15 2.24 9.91
C ALA A 360 -31.71 3.56 9.37
N ASP A 361 -31.72 3.74 8.04
CA ASP A 361 -32.30 4.92 7.38
C ASP A 361 -33.82 5.00 7.59
N GLU A 362 -34.53 3.89 7.47
CA GLU A 362 -35.96 3.80 7.79
C GLU A 362 -36.25 4.15 9.24
N ALA A 363 -35.42 3.70 10.19
CA ALA A 363 -35.53 4.07 11.58
C ALA A 363 -35.31 5.57 11.78
N LEU A 364 -34.30 6.17 11.15
CA LEU A 364 -34.03 7.61 11.21
C LEU A 364 -35.20 8.43 10.64
N TYR A 365 -35.72 8.02 9.50
CA TYR A 365 -36.87 8.66 8.89
C TYR A 365 -38.09 8.67 9.82
N ARG A 366 -38.41 7.54 10.44
CA ARG A 366 -39.48 7.43 11.43
C ARG A 366 -39.22 8.29 12.67
N ALA A 367 -37.96 8.35 13.17
CA ALA A 367 -37.57 9.22 14.26
C ALA A 367 -37.88 10.70 13.96
N LYS A 368 -37.55 11.15 12.75
CA LYS A 368 -37.88 12.52 12.28
C LYS A 368 -39.40 12.76 12.19
N GLN A 369 -40.20 11.78 11.71
CA GLN A 369 -41.65 11.89 11.61
C GLN A 369 -42.34 11.93 12.97
N MET A 370 -41.83 11.19 13.95
CA MET A 370 -42.42 11.11 15.30
C MET A 370 -42.13 12.34 16.17
N GLY A 371 -41.53 13.41 15.62
CA GLY A 371 -41.28 14.67 16.35
C GLY A 371 -39.81 14.91 16.68
N ARG A 372 -38.89 14.22 16.01
CA ARG A 372 -37.43 14.42 16.14
C ARG A 372 -36.87 14.20 17.53
N ASN A 373 -35.59 14.58 17.77
CA ASN A 373 -34.88 14.49 19.05
C ASN A 373 -35.08 13.14 19.73
N ARG A 374 -34.89 12.05 18.99
CA ARG A 374 -35.12 10.68 19.50
C ARG A 374 -34.28 9.65 18.75
N VAL A 375 -34.20 8.49 19.37
CA VAL A 375 -33.61 7.29 18.79
C VAL A 375 -34.73 6.32 18.44
N LEU A 376 -34.67 5.75 17.24
CA LEU A 376 -35.40 4.54 16.92
C LEU A 376 -34.42 3.44 16.57
N HIS A 377 -34.63 2.27 17.17
CA HIS A 377 -33.85 1.08 16.92
C HIS A 377 -34.71 0.00 16.25
N ILE A 378 -34.19 -0.64 15.22
CA ILE A 378 -34.84 -1.79 14.56
C ILE A 378 -33.86 -2.97 14.60
N ASP A 379 -34.29 -4.07 15.23
CA ASP A 379 -33.58 -5.33 15.12
C ASP A 379 -33.85 -5.92 13.74
N ALA A 380 -32.85 -5.86 12.89
CA ALA A 380 -32.94 -6.40 11.55
C ALA A 380 -33.02 -7.94 11.52
N GLY A 381 -32.78 -8.65 12.62
CA GLY A 381 -32.99 -10.11 12.76
C GLY A 381 -34.45 -10.52 12.76
N MET A 382 -35.37 -9.63 13.15
CA MET A 382 -36.79 -9.94 13.36
C MET A 382 -37.72 -9.51 12.21
N SER A 383 -37.24 -8.84 11.16
CA SER A 383 -38.11 -8.40 10.05
C SER A 383 -37.94 -9.28 8.81
N ASP A 384 -39.04 -9.90 8.39
CA ASP A 384 -39.17 -10.80 7.21
C ASP A 384 -39.20 -10.06 5.85
N THR A 385 -38.77 -8.83 5.75
CA THR A 385 -38.84 -8.10 4.50
C THR A 385 -37.69 -8.48 3.56
N PRO A 386 -37.96 -9.09 2.38
CA PRO A 386 -36.91 -9.41 1.42
C PRO A 386 -36.30 -8.12 0.88
N THR A 387 -35.01 -7.94 1.09
CA THR A 387 -34.22 -6.84 0.57
C THR A 387 -33.98 -7.01 -0.94
N GLY A 388 -34.71 -6.30 -1.74
CA GLY A 388 -34.45 -6.18 -3.16
C GLY A 388 -34.73 -4.77 -3.65
N ALA A 389 -33.74 -4.17 -4.27
CA ALA A 389 -33.72 -2.95 -5.03
C ALA A 389 -33.39 -1.65 -4.27
N PHE A 390 -32.16 -1.20 -4.46
CA PHE A 390 -31.76 0.19 -4.27
C PHE A 390 -32.65 1.11 -5.10
N LYS A 391 -33.49 1.90 -4.48
CA LYS A 391 -33.91 3.17 -5.06
C LYS A 391 -32.87 4.22 -4.65
N ILE A 392 -31.98 4.54 -5.57
CA ILE A 392 -31.19 5.76 -5.51
C ILE A 392 -32.21 6.90 -5.57
N PHE A 393 -32.47 7.57 -4.47
CA PHE A 393 -33.16 8.84 -4.51
C PHE A 393 -32.17 9.87 -5.07
N ALA A 394 -32.27 10.13 -6.38
CA ALA A 394 -31.70 11.31 -6.98
C ALA A 394 -32.40 12.51 -6.32
N VAL A 395 -31.70 13.24 -5.51
CA VAL A 395 -32.13 14.55 -5.02
C VAL A 395 -32.08 15.50 -6.22
N LYS A 396 -33.25 16.15 -6.51
CA LYS A 396 -33.33 17.34 -7.34
C LYS A 396 -32.72 18.54 -6.63
#